data_d1cb3f42e88001138cf3ad04018a14a0
#
_entry.id   d1cb3f42e88001138cf3ad04018a14a0
#
_cell.length_a   1.000
_cell.length_b   1.000
_cell.length_c   1.000
_cell.angle_alpha   90.00
_cell.angle_beta   90.00
_cell.angle_gamma   90.00
#
_symmetry.space_group_name_H-M   'P 1'
#
loop_
_entity.id
_entity.type
_entity.pdbx_description
1 polymer ?
#
loop_
_entity_poly.entity_id
_entity_poly.type
_entity_poly.pdbx_seq_one_letter_code
_entity_poly.pdbx_strand_id
1 'polypeptide(L)'
;MADEKTLTFPVEATHIMMFRRSIGDFAVPDTGLEKAAAPPTFPRAVAQFDPDYHLRIRPGVPWFGSGKNASGVEGKPTSSGGLHAEQHYEFIRPVMPGDVLTVTEKVGKTWEKESKRAGKLIFTERVSEYRDQKGELVCIGRGVGVRTERPVDQK
;
A
#
# COMPACT_ATOMS: atom_id res chain seq x y z
N MET A 1 4.86 -6.20 -22.48
CA MET A 1 5.79 -5.98 -21.35
C MET A 1 4.95 -5.31 -20.30
N ALA A 2 4.84 -5.87 -19.09
CA ALA A 2 4.10 -5.21 -18.01
C ALA A 2 4.85 -3.93 -17.65
N ASP A 3 4.15 -2.79 -17.61
CA ASP A 3 4.74 -1.50 -17.28
C ASP A 3 5.32 -1.57 -15.86
N GLU A 4 6.62 -1.42 -15.77
CA GLU A 4 7.33 -1.30 -14.51
C GLU A 4 7.13 0.13 -14.00
N LYS A 5 6.44 0.26 -12.88
CA LYS A 5 6.18 1.56 -12.26
C LYS A 5 7.26 1.89 -11.26
N THR A 6 7.85 3.06 -11.40
CA THR A 6 8.87 3.56 -10.48
C THR A 6 8.39 4.83 -9.79
N LEU A 7 8.55 4.88 -8.46
CA LEU A 7 8.19 6.02 -7.61
C LEU A 7 9.39 6.45 -6.77
N THR A 8 9.45 7.73 -6.43
CA THR A 8 10.37 8.26 -5.41
C THR A 8 9.63 8.46 -4.11
N PHE A 9 10.16 7.89 -3.03
CA PHE A 9 9.58 7.95 -1.70
C PHE A 9 10.57 8.55 -0.70
N PRO A 10 10.52 9.86 -0.44
CA PRO A 10 11.29 10.49 0.62
C PRO A 10 10.73 10.09 1.99
N VAL A 11 11.61 9.64 2.87
CA VAL A 11 11.26 9.18 4.22
C VAL A 11 11.55 10.30 5.21
N GLU A 12 10.49 10.95 5.67
CA GLU A 12 10.57 12.08 6.59
C GLU A 12 10.29 11.65 8.03
N ALA A 13 11.08 12.18 8.98
CA ALA A 13 10.92 11.87 10.40
C ALA A 13 9.51 12.20 10.92
N THR A 14 8.95 13.34 10.52
CA THR A 14 7.60 13.76 10.89
C THR A 14 6.54 12.84 10.30
N HIS A 15 6.73 12.36 9.07
CA HIS A 15 5.81 11.42 8.44
C HIS A 15 5.79 10.07 9.20
N ILE A 16 6.97 9.57 9.59
CA ILE A 16 7.07 8.37 10.44
C ILE A 16 6.35 8.58 11.77
N MET A 17 6.57 9.71 12.44
CA MET A 17 5.91 10.05 13.71
C MET A 17 4.39 10.05 13.57
N MET A 18 3.85 10.74 12.56
CA MET A 18 2.41 10.80 12.31
C MET A 18 1.84 9.42 12.01
N PHE A 19 2.55 8.62 11.23
CA PHE A 19 2.14 7.24 10.92
C PHE A 19 2.10 6.37 12.18
N ARG A 20 3.12 6.45 13.05
CA ARG A 20 3.14 5.72 14.33
C ARG A 20 1.95 6.11 15.20
N ARG A 21 1.66 7.39 15.34
CA ARG A 21 0.51 7.89 16.11
C ARG A 21 -0.82 7.39 15.54
N SER A 22 -0.96 7.32 14.22
CA SER A 22 -2.19 6.83 13.58
C SER A 22 -2.47 5.36 13.82
N ILE A 23 -1.45 4.55 14.13
CA ILE A 23 -1.58 3.13 14.50
C ILE A 23 -1.52 2.89 16.01
N GLY A 24 -1.55 3.96 16.82
CA GLY A 24 -1.54 3.86 18.28
C GLY A 24 -0.17 3.66 18.93
N ASP A 25 0.92 3.83 18.18
CA ASP A 25 2.28 3.77 18.71
C ASP A 25 2.77 5.15 19.13
N PHE A 26 2.74 5.43 20.43
CA PHE A 26 3.17 6.67 21.05
C PHE A 26 4.54 6.53 21.76
N ALA A 27 5.24 5.43 21.57
CA ALA A 27 6.49 5.15 22.28
C ALA A 27 7.65 6.02 21.81
N VAL A 28 7.56 6.65 20.63
CA VAL A 28 8.60 7.55 20.13
C VAL A 28 8.37 8.95 20.68
N PRO A 29 9.33 9.49 21.45
CA PRO A 29 9.23 10.86 21.94
C PRO A 29 9.28 11.87 20.80
N ASP A 30 8.78 13.08 21.04
CA ASP A 30 8.73 14.17 20.05
C ASP A 30 10.14 14.69 19.68
N THR A 31 11.15 14.32 20.41
CA THR A 31 12.58 14.67 20.18
C THR A 31 13.35 13.42 19.75
N GLY A 32 14.31 13.59 18.84
CA GLY A 32 15.12 12.45 18.36
C GLY A 32 14.40 11.62 17.27
N LEU A 33 13.42 12.21 16.61
CA LEU A 33 12.65 11.56 15.57
C LEU A 33 13.51 11.07 14.40
N GLU A 34 14.64 11.73 14.16
CA GLU A 34 15.60 11.37 13.11
C GLU A 34 16.28 10.01 13.34
N LYS A 35 16.16 9.45 14.55
CA LYS A 35 16.71 8.12 14.93
C LYS A 35 15.64 7.04 15.00
N ALA A 36 14.38 7.40 14.83
CA ALA A 36 13.27 6.49 14.94
C ALA A 36 13.04 5.73 13.63
N ALA A 37 13.27 4.42 13.63
CA ALA A 37 12.93 3.57 12.48
C ALA A 37 11.42 3.62 12.17
N ALA A 38 11.10 3.53 10.89
CA ALA A 38 9.71 3.42 10.45
C ALA A 38 9.09 2.09 10.91
N PRO A 39 7.79 2.08 11.28
CA PRO A 39 7.10 0.82 11.59
C PRO A 39 7.03 -0.10 10.36
N PRO A 40 6.86 -1.42 10.55
CA PRO A 40 6.93 -2.40 9.46
C PRO A 40 5.91 -2.17 8.32
N THR A 41 4.80 -1.51 8.58
CA THR A 41 3.78 -1.22 7.57
C THR A 41 3.98 0.13 6.87
N PHE A 42 4.90 0.97 7.33
CA PHE A 42 5.18 2.28 6.77
C PHE A 42 5.55 2.29 5.27
N PRO A 43 6.25 1.29 4.70
CA PRO A 43 6.53 1.27 3.26
C PRO A 43 5.28 1.40 2.39
N ARG A 44 4.10 1.02 2.88
CA ARG A 44 2.83 1.20 2.16
C ARG A 44 2.48 2.68 1.93
N ALA A 45 3.04 3.61 2.70
CA ALA A 45 2.82 5.04 2.55
C ALA A 45 3.33 5.57 1.19
N VAL A 46 4.20 4.85 0.48
CA VAL A 46 4.63 5.18 -0.88
C VAL A 46 3.46 5.43 -1.82
N ALA A 47 2.31 4.80 -1.59
CA ALA A 47 1.10 5.01 -2.40
C ALA A 47 0.66 6.49 -2.47
N GLN A 48 0.99 7.30 -1.46
CA GLN A 48 0.68 8.73 -1.46
C GLN A 48 1.55 9.53 -2.45
N PHE A 49 2.68 8.97 -2.86
CA PHE A 49 3.58 9.56 -3.85
C PHE A 49 3.26 9.13 -5.29
N ASP A 50 2.33 8.20 -5.45
CA ASP A 50 1.80 7.80 -6.74
C ASP A 50 0.78 8.84 -7.24
N PRO A 51 1.03 9.55 -8.36
CA PRO A 51 0.08 10.52 -8.91
C PRO A 51 -1.24 9.87 -9.34
N ASP A 52 -1.21 8.58 -9.67
CA ASP A 52 -2.37 7.82 -10.15
C ASP A 52 -3.05 6.99 -9.07
N TYR A 53 -2.60 7.11 -7.81
CA TYR A 53 -3.21 6.36 -6.72
C TYR A 53 -4.69 6.72 -6.58
N HIS A 54 -5.56 5.74 -6.75
CA HIS A 54 -7.01 5.90 -6.84
C HIS A 54 -7.67 6.49 -5.57
N LEU A 55 -7.02 6.36 -4.41
CA LEU A 55 -7.49 6.97 -3.15
C LEU A 55 -6.88 8.35 -2.88
N ARG A 56 -6.04 8.87 -3.77
CA ARG A 56 -5.49 10.21 -3.63
C ARG A 56 -6.55 11.25 -3.97
N ILE A 57 -6.77 12.17 -3.04
CA ILE A 57 -7.67 13.31 -3.26
C ILE A 57 -7.09 14.22 -4.35
N ARG A 58 -7.91 14.57 -5.33
CA ARG A 58 -7.54 15.47 -6.43
C ARG A 58 -8.53 16.64 -6.48
N PRO A 59 -8.06 17.89 -6.61
CA PRO A 59 -8.95 19.04 -6.77
C PRO A 59 -9.90 18.86 -7.96
N GLY A 60 -11.18 19.17 -7.76
CA GLY A 60 -12.20 19.07 -8.80
C GLY A 60 -12.63 17.65 -9.21
N VAL A 61 -12.07 16.61 -8.58
CA VAL A 61 -12.47 15.21 -8.83
C VAL A 61 -13.24 14.68 -7.64
N PRO A 62 -14.46 14.13 -7.82
CA PRO A 62 -15.20 13.50 -6.74
C PRO A 62 -14.40 12.39 -6.07
N TRP A 63 -14.32 12.41 -4.74
CA TRP A 63 -13.63 11.39 -3.97
C TRP A 63 -14.61 10.51 -3.21
N PHE A 64 -14.54 9.22 -3.44
CA PHE A 64 -15.49 8.27 -2.85
C PHE A 64 -15.21 7.93 -1.39
N GLY A 65 -14.05 8.28 -0.87
CA GLY A 65 -13.64 7.89 0.46
C GLY A 65 -13.33 6.41 0.58
N SER A 66 -12.99 6.01 1.80
CA SER A 66 -12.78 4.61 2.17
C SER A 66 -13.88 4.16 3.11
N GLY A 67 -14.55 3.04 2.84
CA GLY A 67 -15.50 2.41 3.74
C GLY A 67 -16.95 2.87 3.61
N LYS A 68 -17.74 2.65 4.68
CA LYS A 68 -19.20 2.80 4.71
C LYS A 68 -19.69 4.23 4.86
N ASN A 69 -18.83 5.15 5.28
CA ASN A 69 -19.26 6.51 5.60
C ASN A 69 -19.60 7.30 4.34
N ALA A 70 -20.56 8.19 4.47
CA ALA A 70 -20.93 9.10 3.42
C ALA A 70 -19.76 9.99 3.03
N SER A 71 -19.34 9.93 1.77
CA SER A 71 -18.31 10.79 1.20
C SER A 71 -18.88 12.05 0.55
N GLY A 72 -20.20 12.25 0.60
CA GLY A 72 -20.90 13.29 -0.14
C GLY A 72 -21.01 13.02 -1.64
N VAL A 73 -20.58 11.88 -2.11
CA VAL A 73 -20.64 11.48 -3.52
C VAL A 73 -21.70 10.40 -3.69
N GLU A 74 -22.73 10.69 -4.49
CA GLU A 74 -23.72 9.71 -4.89
C GLU A 74 -23.14 8.69 -5.88
N GLY A 75 -23.68 7.47 -5.86
CA GLY A 75 -23.30 6.43 -6.82
C GLY A 75 -21.85 5.95 -6.68
N LYS A 76 -21.42 5.60 -5.47
CA LYS A 76 -20.11 4.94 -5.29
C LYS A 76 -19.96 3.82 -6.30
N PRO A 77 -18.85 3.76 -7.05
CA PRO A 77 -18.60 2.62 -7.89
C PRO A 77 -18.65 1.38 -7.01
N THR A 78 -19.45 0.41 -7.40
CA THR A 78 -19.34 -0.94 -6.84
C THR A 78 -17.89 -1.33 -7.00
N SER A 79 -17.25 -1.72 -5.90
CA SER A 79 -15.86 -2.15 -5.94
C SER A 79 -15.71 -3.12 -7.11
N SER A 80 -14.62 -3.01 -7.85
CA SER A 80 -14.31 -3.90 -8.98
C SER A 80 -14.14 -5.37 -8.57
N GLY A 81 -14.69 -5.77 -7.42
CA GLY A 81 -14.58 -7.11 -6.87
C GLY A 81 -13.19 -7.49 -6.35
N GLY A 82 -12.27 -6.55 -6.30
CA GLY A 82 -10.91 -6.81 -5.81
C GLY A 82 -10.80 -6.51 -4.31
N LEU A 83 -10.23 -7.46 -3.57
CA LEU A 83 -9.92 -7.34 -2.14
C LEU A 83 -8.42 -7.46 -1.94
N HIS A 84 -7.90 -6.77 -0.91
CA HIS A 84 -6.55 -6.99 -0.44
C HIS A 84 -6.53 -8.25 0.42
N ALA A 85 -5.72 -9.25 0.06
CA ALA A 85 -5.68 -10.54 0.72
C ALA A 85 -4.49 -10.67 1.67
N GLU A 86 -3.29 -10.29 1.21
CA GLU A 86 -2.06 -10.47 1.98
C GLU A 86 -1.10 -9.32 1.75
N GLN A 87 -0.27 -9.04 2.78
CA GLN A 87 0.84 -8.10 2.69
C GLN A 87 2.03 -8.66 3.45
N HIS A 88 3.16 -8.82 2.74
CA HIS A 88 4.43 -9.25 3.30
C HIS A 88 5.48 -8.18 3.11
N TYR A 89 6.38 -8.06 4.09
CA TYR A 89 7.59 -7.25 3.98
C TYR A 89 8.81 -8.06 4.44
N GLU A 90 9.86 -8.01 3.63
CA GLU A 90 11.17 -8.55 3.93
C GLU A 90 12.15 -7.38 4.03
N PHE A 91 12.63 -7.10 5.23
CA PHE A 91 13.54 -5.98 5.51
C PHE A 91 14.98 -6.46 5.53
N ILE A 92 15.82 -5.85 4.70
CA ILE A 92 17.28 -6.03 4.72
C ILE A 92 17.86 -5.15 5.82
N ARG A 93 17.30 -3.95 5.98
CA ARG A 93 17.54 -3.03 7.09
C ARG A 93 16.28 -2.24 7.43
N PRO A 94 16.23 -1.62 8.60
CA PRO A 94 15.14 -0.67 8.90
C PRO A 94 15.08 0.46 7.89
N VAL A 95 13.86 0.94 7.61
CA VAL A 95 13.63 2.19 6.91
C VAL A 95 13.80 3.33 7.89
N MET A 96 14.68 4.28 7.57
CA MET A 96 15.08 5.35 8.49
C MET A 96 14.70 6.72 7.91
N PRO A 97 14.48 7.74 8.77
CA PRO A 97 14.40 9.11 8.33
C PRO A 97 15.64 9.51 7.53
N GLY A 98 15.44 10.25 6.42
CA GLY A 98 16.51 10.64 5.50
C GLY A 98 16.77 9.64 4.37
N ASP A 99 16.16 8.45 4.40
CA ASP A 99 16.15 7.60 3.21
C ASP A 99 15.35 8.27 2.09
N VAL A 100 15.86 8.20 0.88
CA VAL A 100 15.13 8.55 -0.34
C VAL A 100 15.03 7.28 -1.17
N LEU A 101 13.88 6.62 -1.06
CA LEU A 101 13.69 5.31 -1.63
C LEU A 101 13.18 5.41 -3.08
N THR A 102 13.88 4.74 -3.99
CA THR A 102 13.35 4.40 -5.31
C THR A 102 12.56 3.12 -5.18
N VAL A 103 11.28 3.19 -5.51
CA VAL A 103 10.36 2.06 -5.36
C VAL A 103 9.91 1.59 -6.73
N THR A 104 10.26 0.37 -7.08
CA THR A 104 9.91 -0.25 -8.37
C THR A 104 8.91 -1.35 -8.13
N GLU A 105 7.73 -1.24 -8.76
CA GLU A 105 6.66 -2.24 -8.66
C GLU A 105 6.54 -3.05 -9.94
N LYS A 106 6.43 -4.37 -9.80
CA LYS A 106 6.17 -5.33 -10.88
C LYS A 106 5.10 -6.35 -10.48
N VAL A 107 4.39 -6.85 -11.48
CA VAL A 107 3.45 -7.97 -11.28
C VAL A 107 4.26 -9.24 -10.99
N GLY A 108 3.91 -9.92 -9.91
CA GLY A 108 4.47 -11.20 -9.50
C GLY A 108 3.65 -12.38 -10.01
N LYS A 109 3.39 -13.34 -9.13
CA LYS A 109 2.64 -14.56 -9.45
C LYS A 109 1.15 -14.28 -9.54
N THR A 110 0.46 -15.06 -10.39
CA THR A 110 -1.00 -15.16 -10.43
C THR A 110 -1.37 -16.62 -10.26
N TRP A 111 -2.38 -16.88 -9.42
CA TRP A 111 -2.90 -18.23 -9.20
C TRP A 111 -4.39 -18.22 -8.92
N GLU A 112 -5.03 -19.36 -9.00
CA GLU A 112 -6.46 -19.52 -8.83
C GLU A 112 -6.79 -20.50 -7.71
N LYS A 113 -7.93 -20.28 -7.06
CA LYS A 113 -8.54 -21.25 -6.10
C LYS A 113 -10.04 -21.28 -6.31
N GLU A 114 -10.64 -22.45 -6.14
CA GLU A 114 -12.08 -22.59 -6.15
C GLU A 114 -12.70 -22.25 -4.79
N SER A 115 -13.82 -21.54 -4.83
CA SER A 115 -14.60 -21.18 -3.65
C SER A 115 -16.07 -21.58 -3.86
N LYS A 116 -16.64 -22.28 -2.90
CA LYS A 116 -18.07 -22.67 -2.92
C LYS A 116 -19.00 -21.44 -2.96
N ARG A 117 -18.61 -20.31 -2.36
CA ARG A 117 -19.44 -19.11 -2.19
C ARG A 117 -19.24 -18.07 -3.31
N ALA A 118 -18.03 -17.96 -3.82
CA ALA A 118 -17.64 -16.86 -4.73
C ALA A 118 -17.21 -17.34 -6.12
N GLY A 119 -17.31 -18.66 -6.40
CA GLY A 119 -16.78 -19.23 -7.63
C GLY A 119 -15.25 -19.22 -7.62
N LYS A 120 -14.66 -18.97 -8.77
CA LYS A 120 -13.22 -18.89 -8.92
C LYS A 120 -12.67 -17.63 -8.23
N LEU A 121 -11.60 -17.80 -7.48
CA LEU A 121 -10.80 -16.72 -6.87
C LEU A 121 -9.50 -16.60 -7.65
N ILE A 122 -9.23 -15.42 -8.17
CA ILE A 122 -8.00 -15.12 -8.90
C ILE A 122 -7.13 -14.21 -8.03
N PHE A 123 -5.99 -14.73 -7.61
CA PHE A 123 -4.99 -14.00 -6.81
C PHE A 123 -3.91 -13.44 -7.72
N THR A 124 -3.52 -12.21 -7.48
CA THR A 124 -2.42 -11.55 -8.19
C THR A 124 -1.49 -10.92 -7.18
N GLU A 125 -0.21 -11.29 -7.25
CA GLU A 125 0.86 -10.70 -6.46
C GLU A 125 1.42 -9.47 -7.15
N ARG A 126 1.76 -8.45 -6.37
CA ARG A 126 2.60 -7.31 -6.77
C ARG A 126 3.81 -7.27 -5.87
N VAL A 127 4.98 -7.14 -6.48
CA VAL A 127 6.26 -7.09 -5.77
C VAL A 127 6.83 -5.69 -5.93
N SER A 128 7.14 -5.05 -4.80
CA SER A 128 7.76 -3.73 -4.73
C SER A 128 9.15 -3.85 -4.12
N GLU A 129 10.18 -3.43 -4.83
CA GLU A 129 11.55 -3.31 -4.33
C GLU A 129 11.79 -1.86 -3.91
N TYR A 130 12.29 -1.66 -2.70
CA TYR A 130 12.64 -0.37 -2.12
C TYR A 130 14.15 -0.26 -2.04
N ARG A 131 14.74 0.63 -2.82
CA ARG A 131 16.18 0.87 -2.86
C ARG A 131 16.50 2.28 -2.39
N ASP A 132 17.55 2.43 -1.61
CA ASP A 132 17.97 3.74 -1.13
C ASP A 132 18.67 4.57 -2.23
N GLN A 133 19.14 5.74 -1.87
CA GLN A 133 19.81 6.68 -2.78
C GLN A 133 21.17 6.19 -3.31
N LYS A 134 21.67 5.08 -2.76
CA LYS A 134 22.88 4.39 -3.27
C LYS A 134 22.52 3.21 -4.17
N GLY A 135 21.22 2.92 -4.33
CA GLY A 135 20.73 1.75 -5.06
C GLY A 135 20.75 0.46 -4.24
N GLU A 136 21.07 0.52 -2.94
CA GLU A 136 21.08 -0.64 -2.05
C GLU A 136 19.65 -1.04 -1.68
N LEU A 137 19.36 -2.34 -1.67
CA LEU A 137 18.05 -2.86 -1.32
C LEU A 137 17.79 -2.67 0.18
N VAL A 138 16.67 -2.04 0.51
CA VAL A 138 16.24 -1.77 1.89
C VAL A 138 15.15 -2.74 2.32
N CYS A 139 14.12 -2.91 1.50
CA CYS A 139 13.09 -3.90 1.75
C CYS A 139 12.41 -4.36 0.46
N ILE A 140 11.71 -5.51 0.55
CA ILE A 140 10.82 -6.02 -0.50
C ILE A 140 9.42 -6.11 0.07
N GLY A 141 8.46 -5.47 -0.57
CA GLY A 141 7.03 -5.60 -0.29
C GLY A 141 6.37 -6.56 -1.27
N ARG A 142 5.48 -7.45 -0.77
CA ARG A 142 4.66 -8.33 -1.60
C ARG A 142 3.20 -8.17 -1.18
N GLY A 143 2.40 -7.56 -2.04
CA GLY A 143 0.97 -7.42 -1.84
C GLY A 143 0.20 -8.41 -2.70
N VAL A 144 -0.81 -9.07 -2.16
CA VAL A 144 -1.67 -9.98 -2.90
C VAL A 144 -3.09 -9.42 -2.93
N GLY A 145 -3.58 -9.19 -4.14
CA GLY A 145 -4.99 -8.89 -4.38
C GLY A 145 -5.74 -10.16 -4.79
N VAL A 146 -7.03 -10.24 -4.46
CA VAL A 146 -7.91 -11.31 -4.91
C VAL A 146 -9.14 -10.73 -5.60
N ARG A 147 -9.52 -11.31 -6.73
CA ARG A 147 -10.78 -11.04 -7.43
C ARG A 147 -11.67 -12.26 -7.36
N THR A 148 -12.95 -12.04 -7.16
CA THR A 148 -13.97 -13.11 -7.17
C THR A 148 -14.64 -13.16 -8.53
N GLU A 149 -14.99 -14.35 -9.02
CA GLU A 149 -15.72 -14.54 -10.28
C GLU A 149 -17.13 -13.95 -10.19
N ARG A 150 -17.75 -14.07 -9.03
CA ARG A 150 -19.08 -13.53 -8.74
C ARG A 150 -19.11 -12.90 -7.35
N PRO A 151 -20.04 -11.97 -7.07
CA PRO A 151 -20.26 -11.48 -5.72
C PRO A 151 -20.53 -12.63 -4.75
N VAL A 152 -20.03 -12.49 -3.52
CA VAL A 152 -20.32 -13.48 -2.47
C VAL A 152 -21.80 -13.38 -2.11
N ASP A 153 -22.53 -14.47 -2.23
CA ASP A 153 -23.94 -14.54 -1.84
C ASP A 153 -24.06 -14.14 -0.36
N GLN A 154 -24.75 -13.04 -0.11
CA GLN A 154 -25.14 -12.66 1.25
C GLN A 154 -26.35 -13.50 1.63
N LYS A 155 -26.17 -14.41 2.59
CA LYS A 155 -27.30 -15.08 3.25
C LYS A 155 -27.95 -14.17 4.24
#